data_667edccdd23c038e71f6d7cce6bec8d6
#
_entry.id   667edccdd23c038e71f6d7cce6bec8d6
#
_cell.length_a   1.000
_cell.length_b   1.000
_cell.length_c   1.000
_cell.angle_alpha   90.00
_cell.angle_beta   90.00
_cell.angle_gamma   90.00
#
_symmetry.space_group_name_H-M   'P 1'
#
loop_
_entity.id
_entity.type
_entity.pdbx_description
1 polymer ?
#
loop_
_entity_poly.entity_id
_entity_poly.type
_entity_poly.pdbx_seq_one_letter_code
_entity_poly.pdbx_strand_id
1 'polypeptide(L)'
;MDEKYYEKPIEIKDDSYRYDSFENGEVLFGKKGRLPAMGWNSWNAFGSGNTEALTKIMADKLVELGLDKLGYQYVILDDGCYAAQRVDGHLTGDPVKFPGDFGDLSDYIHGKGLKFGMYNDIGSKLCSGLEVGTCGYEDVDTADYIKWGVDFIKVDNCYNVWDNATFSNPENARFTFAPAIKGIKVCRAGDEGGLIAELSAVKDGVITGNRAYVEGDYVVGIGTFDGTAPDSSPVGCLSSELHFNVNIDKAGEYNLFVDYRGGSSEGIGQWLQVAVENGDSVEYFHDDFIEPVPVQIRLGKGSNLIRLMNHRRQENTLLSYAKIQEHFNKVAPDNDIIFSICEWGKTQPQNWGYKVGDYWRILNDITFQVGADGDPGHGVWEGAYTTSVTAQYNKAVIMDEFAGLDKGWNDPDMLMIGMDGLNNTMCQTHMAMWCMLNAPLMLGLDLRRVEKDDEIYKIISNKDLIALNQDSLGIQAKRIFTTKAVAPDTAYVRDNDRIDVLAKPLSDGSIALSFINVSMADRENGVTIDCALIENYLKNKMVDPEGFFAASGYEVTDLWTGEKSEVQAETDSRRGTSFSSGALKACGNLTIKVKPIR
;
A
#
# COMPACT_ATOMS: atom_id res chain seq x y z
N MET A 1 15.50 26.57 -12.09
CA MET A 1 14.49 25.51 -12.16
C MET A 1 13.47 25.94 -13.17
N ASP A 2 13.06 25.06 -14.06
CA ASP A 2 12.13 25.34 -15.12
C ASP A 2 10.76 25.68 -14.50
N GLU A 3 10.12 26.80 -14.88
CA GLU A 3 8.79 27.22 -14.39
C GLU A 3 7.76 26.09 -14.51
N LYS A 4 7.94 25.17 -15.46
CA LYS A 4 7.09 24.00 -15.67
C LYS A 4 6.95 23.08 -14.43
N TYR A 5 7.97 23.00 -13.57
CA TYR A 5 7.92 22.22 -12.32
C TYR A 5 7.16 22.91 -11.18
N TYR A 6 6.85 24.21 -11.35
CA TYR A 6 6.17 25.03 -10.35
C TYR A 6 4.83 25.54 -10.85
N GLU A 7 4.42 25.12 -12.06
CA GLU A 7 3.05 25.36 -12.47
C GLU A 7 2.10 24.77 -11.43
N LYS A 8 1.08 25.55 -11.14
CA LYS A 8 0.05 25.32 -10.13
C LYS A 8 -0.30 23.86 -9.93
N PRO A 9 -0.70 23.48 -8.68
CA PRO A 9 -1.29 22.18 -8.43
C PRO A 9 -2.28 21.88 -9.53
N ILE A 10 -2.31 20.63 -9.95
CA ILE A 10 -3.18 20.11 -11.00
C ILE A 10 -4.49 20.89 -10.98
N GLU A 11 -4.71 21.78 -11.96
CA GLU A 11 -6.01 22.41 -12.15
C GLU A 11 -6.96 21.32 -12.65
N ILE A 12 -7.58 20.65 -11.72
CA ILE A 12 -8.72 19.82 -12.03
C ILE A 12 -9.90 20.77 -12.13
N LYS A 13 -10.46 20.83 -13.31
CA LYS A 13 -11.57 21.75 -13.64
C LYS A 13 -12.88 21.41 -12.94
N ASP A 14 -12.93 20.27 -12.29
CA ASP A 14 -14.11 19.75 -11.59
C ASP A 14 -13.75 19.53 -10.11
N ASP A 15 -14.36 20.29 -9.22
CA ASP A 15 -14.13 20.20 -7.78
C ASP A 15 -14.53 18.81 -7.20
N SER A 16 -15.43 18.08 -7.85
CA SER A 16 -15.77 16.70 -7.48
C SER A 16 -14.57 15.76 -7.51
N TYR A 17 -13.60 16.06 -8.36
CA TYR A 17 -12.36 15.30 -8.50
C TYR A 17 -11.46 15.39 -7.27
N ARG A 18 -11.62 16.39 -6.42
CA ARG A 18 -10.77 16.64 -5.24
C ARG A 18 -11.33 15.97 -4.00
N TYR A 19 -12.59 16.20 -3.67
CA TYR A 19 -13.20 15.76 -2.41
C TYR A 19 -13.99 14.48 -2.57
N ASP A 20 -14.86 14.40 -3.56
CA ASP A 20 -15.67 13.22 -3.83
C ASP A 20 -14.83 12.02 -4.23
N SER A 21 -13.74 12.24 -4.99
CA SER A 21 -12.85 11.15 -5.38
C SER A 21 -12.04 10.57 -4.23
N PHE A 22 -11.84 11.33 -3.14
CA PHE A 22 -11.20 10.81 -1.94
C PHE A 22 -12.20 10.08 -1.03
N GLU A 23 -13.36 10.66 -0.79
CA GLU A 23 -14.31 10.21 0.24
C GLU A 23 -15.31 9.15 -0.27
N ASN A 24 -15.77 9.25 -1.52
CA ASN A 24 -16.89 8.44 -2.01
C ASN A 24 -16.54 6.99 -2.42
N GLY A 25 -15.29 6.60 -2.38
CA GLY A 25 -14.86 5.25 -2.78
C GLY A 25 -14.89 4.97 -4.29
N GLU A 26 -15.21 5.95 -5.14
CA GLU A 26 -15.24 5.80 -6.60
C GLU A 26 -13.84 5.49 -7.15
N VAL A 27 -13.80 4.59 -8.14
CA VAL A 27 -12.59 4.27 -8.88
C VAL A 27 -12.44 5.22 -10.04
N LEU A 28 -11.34 5.97 -10.09
CA LEU A 28 -11.06 6.94 -11.14
C LEU A 28 -10.49 6.26 -12.40
N PHE A 29 -9.42 5.48 -12.22
CA PHE A 29 -8.68 4.85 -13.31
C PHE A 29 -8.20 3.44 -12.99
N GLY A 30 -8.29 2.99 -11.74
CA GLY A 30 -7.83 1.67 -11.31
C GLY A 30 -8.54 0.53 -12.04
N LYS A 31 -7.81 -0.51 -12.36
CA LYS A 31 -8.32 -1.73 -13.00
C LYS A 31 -8.51 -2.83 -11.96
N LYS A 32 -9.60 -3.56 -12.07
CA LYS A 32 -10.00 -4.57 -11.08
C LYS A 32 -9.89 -5.99 -11.62
N GLY A 33 -9.90 -6.96 -10.71
CA GLY A 33 -9.93 -8.37 -11.05
C GLY A 33 -8.56 -8.98 -11.39
N ARG A 34 -7.45 -8.25 -11.18
CA ARG A 34 -6.10 -8.78 -11.39
C ARG A 34 -5.56 -9.41 -10.13
N LEU A 35 -4.92 -10.57 -10.27
CA LEU A 35 -4.10 -11.17 -9.25
C LEU A 35 -2.75 -10.43 -9.15
N PRO A 36 -2.01 -10.58 -8.03
CA PRO A 36 -0.71 -9.94 -7.85
C PRO A 36 0.26 -10.31 -8.98
N ALA A 37 1.00 -9.32 -9.48
CA ALA A 37 2.02 -9.58 -10.49
C ALA A 37 3.22 -10.31 -9.90
N MET A 38 3.90 -11.05 -10.76
CA MET A 38 5.12 -11.77 -10.45
C MET A 38 6.19 -11.43 -11.51
N GLY A 39 7.41 -11.19 -11.06
CA GLY A 39 8.48 -10.82 -11.98
C GLY A 39 9.81 -10.57 -11.28
N TRP A 40 10.63 -9.79 -11.94
CA TRP A 40 11.93 -9.32 -11.46
C TRP A 40 12.01 -7.80 -11.59
N ASN A 41 12.58 -7.15 -10.59
CA ASN A 41 12.85 -5.71 -10.60
C ASN A 41 14.33 -5.48 -10.34
N SER A 42 14.92 -4.53 -11.05
CA SER A 42 16.36 -4.29 -11.07
C SER A 42 16.92 -3.66 -9.79
N TRP A 43 16.09 -3.02 -8.94
CA TRP A 43 16.60 -2.18 -7.86
C TRP A 43 17.43 -2.95 -6.83
N ASN A 44 16.83 -3.95 -6.19
CA ASN A 44 17.55 -4.67 -5.13
C ASN A 44 18.76 -5.46 -5.67
N ALA A 45 18.70 -5.91 -6.94
CA ALA A 45 19.80 -6.63 -7.58
C ALA A 45 20.99 -5.73 -7.91
N PHE A 46 20.74 -4.53 -8.46
CA PHE A 46 21.80 -3.73 -9.09
C PHE A 46 21.73 -2.23 -8.76
N GLY A 47 20.73 -1.78 -8.01
CA GLY A 47 20.49 -0.37 -7.77
C GLY A 47 20.48 0.44 -9.06
N SER A 48 20.98 1.66 -9.01
CA SER A 48 21.15 2.53 -10.19
C SER A 48 22.27 2.06 -11.15
N GLY A 49 22.99 0.98 -10.80
CA GLY A 49 24.03 0.36 -11.64
C GLY A 49 23.50 -0.65 -12.65
N ASN A 50 22.18 -0.88 -12.72
CA ASN A 50 21.61 -1.75 -13.75
C ASN A 50 21.92 -1.25 -15.17
N THR A 51 22.03 -2.20 -16.11
CA THR A 51 22.31 -1.91 -17.52
C THR A 51 21.39 -2.70 -18.44
N GLU A 52 21.27 -2.27 -19.68
CA GLU A 52 20.55 -3.00 -20.73
C GLU A 52 21.03 -4.45 -20.85
N ALA A 53 22.36 -4.66 -20.81
CA ALA A 53 22.96 -5.99 -20.87
C ALA A 53 22.58 -6.87 -19.69
N LEU A 54 22.64 -6.34 -18.45
CA LEU A 54 22.21 -7.06 -17.25
C LEU A 54 20.71 -7.38 -17.29
N THR A 55 19.89 -6.43 -17.73
CA THR A 55 18.44 -6.64 -17.90
C THR A 55 18.12 -7.78 -18.86
N LYS A 56 18.79 -7.82 -20.02
CA LYS A 56 18.66 -8.92 -20.99
C LYS A 56 19.07 -10.27 -20.39
N ILE A 57 20.17 -10.30 -19.62
CA ILE A 57 20.60 -11.53 -18.92
C ILE A 57 19.55 -11.98 -17.90
N MET A 58 18.94 -11.05 -17.14
CA MET A 58 17.88 -11.42 -16.18
C MET A 58 16.64 -11.97 -16.89
N ALA A 59 16.22 -11.38 -18.01
CA ALA A 59 15.14 -11.90 -18.84
C ALA A 59 15.45 -13.32 -19.37
N ASP A 60 16.69 -13.55 -19.81
CA ASP A 60 17.15 -14.87 -20.25
C ASP A 60 17.11 -15.89 -19.12
N LYS A 61 17.57 -15.51 -17.94
CA LYS A 61 17.59 -16.37 -16.75
C LYS A 61 16.17 -16.73 -16.26
N LEU A 62 15.22 -15.82 -16.31
CA LEU A 62 13.81 -16.14 -15.98
C LEU A 62 13.28 -17.30 -16.85
N VAL A 63 13.58 -17.27 -18.15
CA VAL A 63 13.16 -18.32 -19.09
C VAL A 63 14.01 -19.60 -18.93
N GLU A 64 15.34 -19.47 -18.80
CA GLU A 64 16.26 -20.61 -18.60
C GLU A 64 15.90 -21.41 -17.36
N LEU A 65 15.61 -20.73 -16.25
CA LEU A 65 15.19 -21.34 -14.99
C LEU A 65 13.74 -21.87 -15.05
N GLY A 66 12.94 -21.49 -16.04
CA GLY A 66 11.53 -21.84 -16.18
C GLY A 66 10.61 -21.10 -15.23
N LEU A 67 11.07 -20.00 -14.65
CA LEU A 67 10.28 -19.16 -13.73
C LEU A 67 9.15 -18.44 -14.46
N ASP A 68 9.31 -18.15 -15.75
CA ASP A 68 8.25 -17.63 -16.62
C ASP A 68 7.01 -18.54 -16.66
N LYS A 69 7.20 -19.88 -16.65
CA LYS A 69 6.11 -20.87 -16.61
C LYS A 69 5.40 -20.93 -15.25
N LEU A 70 5.99 -20.35 -14.22
CA LEU A 70 5.41 -20.26 -12.87
C LEU A 70 4.68 -18.94 -12.63
N GLY A 71 4.73 -18.02 -13.61
CA GLY A 71 4.06 -16.73 -13.55
C GLY A 71 4.97 -15.52 -13.35
N TYR A 72 6.29 -15.69 -13.19
CA TYR A 72 7.25 -14.58 -13.14
C TYR A 72 7.45 -13.99 -14.55
N GLN A 73 6.56 -13.10 -14.94
CA GLN A 73 6.48 -12.62 -16.32
C GLN A 73 7.04 -11.21 -16.52
N TYR A 74 7.13 -10.40 -15.47
CA TYR A 74 7.53 -9.01 -15.61
C TYR A 74 9.03 -8.83 -15.40
N VAL A 75 9.67 -8.06 -16.29
CA VAL A 75 11.05 -7.58 -16.17
C VAL A 75 11.00 -6.07 -16.05
N ILE A 76 11.28 -5.53 -14.86
CA ILE A 76 11.04 -4.14 -14.53
C ILE A 76 12.36 -3.41 -14.34
N LEU A 77 12.57 -2.35 -15.10
CA LEU A 77 13.61 -1.35 -14.84
C LEU A 77 13.15 -0.45 -13.71
N ASP A 78 13.98 -0.30 -12.70
CA ASP A 78 13.82 0.68 -11.62
C ASP A 78 14.64 1.94 -11.90
N ASP A 79 14.83 2.84 -10.91
CA ASP A 79 15.60 4.07 -11.06
C ASP A 79 17.05 3.81 -11.55
N GLY A 80 17.54 4.73 -12.38
CA GLY A 80 18.91 4.69 -12.90
C GLY A 80 19.03 4.31 -14.38
N CYS A 81 17.92 4.10 -15.10
CA CYS A 81 17.97 3.75 -16.53
C CYS A 81 17.99 4.97 -17.46
N TYR A 82 17.56 6.14 -17.02
CA TYR A 82 17.44 7.33 -17.85
C TYR A 82 18.72 8.15 -17.94
N ALA A 83 18.85 8.91 -19.04
CA ALA A 83 19.82 9.98 -19.17
C ALA A 83 19.55 11.11 -18.16
N ALA A 84 20.60 11.87 -17.84
CA ALA A 84 20.51 12.94 -16.85
C ALA A 84 19.57 14.10 -17.23
N GLN A 85 19.22 14.20 -18.50
CA GLN A 85 18.34 15.25 -19.04
C GLN A 85 17.45 14.69 -20.14
N ARG A 86 16.27 15.29 -20.29
CA ARG A 86 15.36 15.01 -21.40
C ARG A 86 15.93 15.56 -22.71
N VAL A 87 15.65 14.91 -23.81
CA VAL A 87 16.01 15.36 -25.17
C VAL A 87 14.72 15.77 -25.89
N ASP A 88 14.60 17.03 -26.25
CA ASP A 88 13.37 17.61 -26.85
C ASP A 88 12.11 17.34 -26.03
N GLY A 89 12.24 17.27 -24.69
CA GLY A 89 11.16 16.98 -23.76
C GLY A 89 10.94 15.49 -23.48
N HIS A 90 11.53 14.60 -24.24
CA HIS A 90 11.37 13.15 -24.12
C HIS A 90 12.39 12.51 -23.18
N LEU A 91 11.99 11.42 -22.52
CA LEU A 91 12.89 10.54 -21.80
C LEU A 91 13.78 9.78 -22.77
N THR A 92 15.04 9.57 -22.41
CA THR A 92 15.99 8.72 -23.16
C THR A 92 16.80 7.86 -22.22
N GLY A 93 17.35 6.76 -22.72
CA GLY A 93 18.26 5.91 -21.95
C GLY A 93 19.56 6.61 -21.58
N ASP A 94 20.14 6.23 -20.45
CA ASP A 94 21.52 6.59 -20.11
C ASP A 94 22.44 6.11 -21.25
N PRO A 95 23.24 6.99 -21.86
CA PRO A 95 23.98 6.64 -23.10
C PRO A 95 25.06 5.56 -22.90
N VAL A 96 25.43 5.26 -21.66
CA VAL A 96 26.42 4.22 -21.33
C VAL A 96 25.73 2.93 -20.89
N LYS A 97 24.74 3.03 -20.02
CA LYS A 97 24.06 1.88 -19.42
C LYS A 97 22.93 1.33 -20.30
N PHE A 98 22.21 2.20 -20.99
CA PHE A 98 21.08 1.89 -21.88
C PHE A 98 21.26 2.63 -23.22
N PRO A 99 22.27 2.23 -24.03
CA PRO A 99 22.60 2.93 -25.27
C PRO A 99 21.57 2.69 -26.39
N GLY A 100 20.73 1.67 -26.25
CA GLY A 100 19.65 1.35 -27.18
C GLY A 100 18.36 2.14 -26.92
N ASP A 101 17.37 1.97 -27.81
CA ASP A 101 16.02 2.45 -27.58
C ASP A 101 15.28 1.52 -26.60
N PHE A 102 14.47 2.06 -25.71
CA PHE A 102 13.68 1.24 -24.78
C PHE A 102 12.64 0.36 -25.50
N GLY A 103 12.17 0.75 -26.68
CA GLY A 103 11.33 -0.09 -27.53
C GLY A 103 12.06 -1.35 -28.00
N ASP A 104 13.33 -1.24 -28.41
CA ASP A 104 14.12 -2.40 -28.81
C ASP A 104 14.38 -3.36 -27.63
N LEU A 105 14.57 -2.82 -26.42
CA LEU A 105 14.70 -3.64 -25.21
C LEU A 105 13.37 -4.32 -24.87
N SER A 106 12.26 -3.61 -24.98
CA SER A 106 10.90 -4.15 -24.80
C SER A 106 10.62 -5.28 -25.79
N ASP A 107 10.93 -5.08 -27.07
CA ASP A 107 10.77 -6.11 -28.13
C ASP A 107 11.61 -7.36 -27.81
N TYR A 108 12.82 -7.19 -27.29
CA TYR A 108 13.66 -8.31 -26.85
C TYR A 108 12.99 -9.11 -25.72
N ILE A 109 12.43 -8.43 -24.74
CA ILE A 109 11.77 -9.03 -23.57
C ILE A 109 10.46 -9.71 -24.03
N HIS A 110 9.63 -9.04 -24.84
CA HIS A 110 8.41 -9.60 -25.42
C HIS A 110 8.69 -10.82 -26.30
N GLY A 111 9.78 -10.80 -27.06
CA GLY A 111 10.24 -11.93 -27.89
C GLY A 111 10.52 -13.20 -27.09
N LYS A 112 10.69 -13.09 -25.76
CA LYS A 112 10.83 -14.23 -24.84
C LYS A 112 9.51 -14.65 -24.17
N GLY A 113 8.40 -13.98 -24.49
CA GLY A 113 7.09 -14.19 -23.86
C GLY A 113 6.98 -13.55 -22.48
N LEU A 114 7.89 -12.63 -22.14
CA LEU A 114 7.89 -11.84 -20.91
C LEU A 114 7.25 -10.47 -21.18
N LYS A 115 7.05 -9.69 -20.12
CA LYS A 115 6.46 -8.36 -20.12
C LYS A 115 7.48 -7.34 -19.63
N PHE A 116 7.45 -6.13 -20.18
CA PHE A 116 8.39 -5.07 -19.88
C PHE A 116 7.82 -4.02 -18.94
N GLY A 117 8.58 -3.63 -17.92
CA GLY A 117 8.21 -2.59 -16.97
C GLY A 117 9.24 -1.47 -16.87
N MET A 118 8.74 -0.28 -16.54
CA MET A 118 9.53 0.95 -16.38
C MET A 118 9.25 1.58 -15.01
N TYR A 119 10.04 2.61 -14.69
CA TYR A 119 9.96 3.39 -13.46
C TYR A 119 9.92 4.89 -13.77
N ASN A 120 9.23 5.67 -12.94
CA ASN A 120 9.40 7.12 -12.85
C ASN A 120 8.92 7.61 -11.47
N ASP A 121 8.78 8.93 -11.31
CA ASP A 121 8.36 9.62 -10.08
C ASP A 121 7.30 10.66 -10.41
N ILE A 122 6.29 10.83 -9.56
CA ILE A 122 5.27 11.90 -9.73
C ILE A 122 5.84 13.29 -9.51
N GLY A 123 7.05 13.40 -8.96
CA GLY A 123 7.73 14.66 -8.71
C GLY A 123 8.53 15.17 -9.91
N SER A 124 9.30 16.23 -9.65
CA SER A 124 10.19 16.84 -10.65
C SER A 124 11.48 16.08 -10.88
N LYS A 125 11.84 15.17 -9.95
CA LYS A 125 13.07 14.37 -9.99
C LYS A 125 12.78 12.94 -9.60
N LEU A 126 13.62 12.03 -10.06
CA LEU A 126 13.67 10.65 -9.58
C LEU A 126 14.28 10.56 -8.17
N CYS A 127 14.12 9.44 -7.48
CA CYS A 127 14.73 9.24 -6.16
C CYS A 127 16.25 9.36 -6.17
N SER A 128 16.91 9.00 -7.26
CA SER A 128 18.34 9.25 -7.51
C SER A 128 18.71 10.74 -7.63
N GLY A 129 17.74 11.64 -7.72
CA GLY A 129 17.93 13.07 -7.90
C GLY A 129 18.05 13.53 -9.36
N LEU A 130 17.91 12.65 -10.34
CA LEU A 130 17.88 13.01 -11.77
C LEU A 130 16.64 13.86 -12.08
N GLU A 131 16.82 14.97 -12.80
CA GLU A 131 15.78 15.95 -13.13
C GLU A 131 14.91 15.53 -14.31
N VAL A 132 14.41 14.30 -14.28
CA VAL A 132 13.58 13.69 -15.34
C VAL A 132 12.29 13.06 -14.79
N GLY A 133 11.82 13.50 -13.62
CA GLY A 133 10.52 13.12 -13.08
C GLY A 133 9.37 13.49 -14.00
N THR A 134 8.22 12.82 -13.82
CA THR A 134 7.06 12.96 -14.72
C THR A 134 6.30 14.28 -14.53
N CYS A 135 6.46 14.98 -13.40
CA CYS A 135 5.76 16.23 -13.11
C CYS A 135 5.85 17.23 -14.27
N GLY A 136 4.72 17.57 -14.85
CA GLY A 136 4.62 18.48 -16.01
C GLY A 136 4.97 17.84 -17.36
N TYR A 137 5.23 16.52 -17.41
CA TYR A 137 5.52 15.75 -18.63
C TYR A 137 4.63 14.52 -18.75
N GLU A 138 3.53 14.47 -18.00
CA GLU A 138 2.66 13.29 -17.91
C GLU A 138 2.12 12.87 -19.27
N ASP A 139 1.82 13.84 -20.15
CA ASP A 139 1.36 13.61 -21.52
C ASP A 139 2.45 13.03 -22.44
N VAL A 140 3.68 13.55 -22.32
CA VAL A 140 4.82 13.09 -23.11
C VAL A 140 5.27 11.71 -22.67
N ASP A 141 5.48 11.52 -21.36
CA ASP A 141 6.01 10.29 -20.80
C ASP A 141 5.06 9.10 -21.03
N THR A 142 3.76 9.30 -20.84
CA THR A 142 2.78 8.24 -21.09
C THR A 142 2.71 7.83 -22.55
N ALA A 143 2.86 8.80 -23.48
CA ALA A 143 2.95 8.50 -24.91
C ALA A 143 4.22 7.72 -25.25
N ASP A 144 5.36 8.07 -24.64
CA ASP A 144 6.62 7.34 -24.80
C ASP A 144 6.53 5.91 -24.25
N TYR A 145 5.96 5.70 -23.06
CA TYR A 145 5.76 4.36 -22.49
C TYR A 145 4.86 3.47 -23.36
N ILE A 146 3.78 4.01 -23.88
CA ILE A 146 2.90 3.28 -24.83
C ILE A 146 3.68 2.91 -26.10
N LYS A 147 4.45 3.84 -26.64
CA LYS A 147 5.28 3.61 -27.83
C LYS A 147 6.33 2.53 -27.60
N TRP A 148 6.93 2.48 -26.41
CA TRP A 148 7.91 1.46 -26.03
C TRP A 148 7.27 0.10 -25.66
N GLY A 149 5.94 -0.02 -25.64
CA GLY A 149 5.26 -1.26 -25.30
C GLY A 149 5.38 -1.63 -23.83
N VAL A 150 5.35 -0.66 -22.94
CA VAL A 150 5.43 -0.88 -21.48
C VAL A 150 4.16 -1.56 -20.97
N ASP A 151 4.31 -2.63 -20.19
CA ASP A 151 3.22 -3.40 -19.56
C ASP A 151 3.07 -3.11 -18.06
N PHE A 152 4.06 -2.49 -17.44
CA PHE A 152 4.10 -2.18 -16.02
C PHE A 152 4.81 -0.86 -15.79
N ILE A 153 4.25 0.00 -14.97
CA ILE A 153 4.91 1.22 -14.53
C ILE A 153 4.91 1.32 -13.01
N LYS A 154 6.10 1.45 -12.42
CA LYS A 154 6.29 1.81 -11.01
C LYS A 154 6.50 3.31 -10.95
N VAL A 155 5.70 4.01 -10.17
CA VAL A 155 5.79 5.47 -10.03
C VAL A 155 6.02 5.82 -8.57
N ASP A 156 7.13 6.48 -8.31
CA ASP A 156 7.60 6.87 -6.98
C ASP A 156 7.12 8.28 -6.58
N ASN A 157 7.45 8.71 -5.36
CA ASN A 157 7.02 9.98 -4.75
C ASN A 157 8.17 10.66 -3.99
N CYS A 158 9.38 10.68 -4.55
CA CYS A 158 10.55 11.25 -3.87
C CYS A 158 10.54 12.78 -3.86
N TYR A 159 10.20 13.39 -4.98
CA TYR A 159 10.25 14.85 -5.18
C TYR A 159 8.90 15.42 -5.61
N ASN A 160 7.83 14.94 -4.99
CA ASN A 160 6.50 15.49 -5.21
C ASN A 160 6.45 16.94 -4.73
N VAL A 161 6.30 17.87 -5.67
CA VAL A 161 6.37 19.32 -5.41
C VAL A 161 5.20 19.85 -4.58
N TRP A 162 4.10 19.08 -4.47
CA TRP A 162 2.86 19.52 -3.84
C TRP A 162 2.67 18.97 -2.42
N ASP A 163 3.45 17.99 -2.03
CA ASP A 163 3.16 17.21 -0.84
C ASP A 163 4.35 17.09 0.11
N ASN A 164 5.55 17.01 -0.41
CA ASN A 164 6.69 16.58 0.37
C ASN A 164 7.53 17.77 0.86
N ALA A 165 7.32 18.17 2.11
CA ALA A 165 8.13 19.20 2.76
C ALA A 165 9.62 18.83 2.91
N THR A 166 9.99 17.54 2.78
CA THR A 166 11.38 17.08 2.91
C THR A 166 12.18 17.31 1.64
N PHE A 167 11.56 17.09 0.47
CA PHE A 167 12.22 17.14 -0.83
C PHE A 167 11.68 18.24 -1.74
N SER A 168 10.49 18.77 -1.45
CA SER A 168 9.86 19.85 -2.23
C SER A 168 10.02 21.21 -1.57
N ASN A 169 9.66 22.26 -2.30
CA ASN A 169 9.61 23.60 -1.75
C ASN A 169 8.55 23.69 -0.63
N PRO A 170 8.91 24.16 0.58
CA PRO A 170 7.96 24.33 1.68
C PRO A 170 6.71 25.16 1.33
N GLU A 171 6.84 26.12 0.40
CA GLU A 171 5.71 26.93 -0.07
C GLU A 171 4.62 26.10 -0.75
N ASN A 172 4.99 25.00 -1.39
CA ASN A 172 4.04 24.12 -2.06
C ASN A 172 3.31 23.18 -1.09
N ALA A 173 3.93 22.87 0.05
CA ALA A 173 3.32 22.04 1.11
C ALA A 173 2.38 22.82 2.04
N ARG A 174 2.22 24.13 1.84
CA ARG A 174 1.50 25.02 2.77
C ARG A 174 0.05 24.64 3.05
N PHE A 175 -0.63 24.03 2.11
CA PHE A 175 -2.03 23.63 2.28
C PHE A 175 -2.21 22.24 2.91
N THR A 176 -1.14 21.56 3.27
CA THR A 176 -1.18 20.27 3.93
C THR A 176 -1.34 20.36 5.46
N PHE A 177 -1.36 21.57 6.01
CA PHE A 177 -1.49 21.82 7.45
C PHE A 177 -2.86 22.43 7.78
N ALA A 178 -3.51 21.91 8.81
CA ALA A 178 -4.70 22.51 9.39
C ALA A 178 -4.33 23.54 10.47
N PRO A 179 -5.14 24.59 10.68
CA PRO A 179 -4.96 25.51 11.81
C PRO A 179 -5.25 24.82 13.15
N ALA A 180 -4.75 25.40 14.25
CA ALA A 180 -5.12 25.01 15.59
C ALA A 180 -6.56 25.52 15.87
N ILE A 181 -7.49 24.62 16.19
CA ILE A 181 -8.91 24.93 16.33
C ILE A 181 -9.27 25.15 17.82
N LYS A 182 -9.88 26.30 18.13
CA LYS A 182 -10.42 26.60 19.47
C LYS A 182 -11.89 26.22 19.61
N GLY A 183 -12.67 26.38 18.54
CA GLY A 183 -14.09 26.06 18.54
C GLY A 183 -14.80 26.45 17.25
N ILE A 184 -16.11 26.28 17.25
CA ILE A 184 -16.97 26.68 16.14
C ILE A 184 -18.17 27.46 16.64
N LYS A 185 -18.71 28.33 15.75
CA LYS A 185 -20.02 28.97 15.93
C LYS A 185 -20.87 28.72 14.70
N VAL A 186 -22.12 28.36 14.93
CA VAL A 186 -23.13 28.15 13.89
C VAL A 186 -24.19 29.21 14.01
N CYS A 187 -24.38 30.00 12.95
CA CYS A 187 -25.38 31.06 12.88
C CYS A 187 -26.32 30.83 11.68
N ARG A 188 -27.49 31.40 11.69
CA ARG A 188 -28.39 31.38 10.51
C ARG A 188 -27.80 32.23 9.39
N ALA A 189 -27.87 31.74 8.15
CA ALA A 189 -27.44 32.55 7.00
C ALA A 189 -28.26 33.85 6.92
N GLY A 190 -27.54 34.97 6.73
CA GLY A 190 -28.15 36.32 6.66
C GLY A 190 -28.47 36.96 8.01
N ASP A 191 -28.20 36.30 9.13
CA ASP A 191 -28.39 36.83 10.49
C ASP A 191 -27.20 36.48 11.38
N GLU A 192 -26.16 37.31 11.39
CA GLU A 192 -24.99 37.09 12.23
C GLU A 192 -25.25 37.12 13.74
N GLY A 193 -26.37 37.75 14.14
CA GLY A 193 -26.84 37.75 15.53
C GLY A 193 -27.66 36.48 15.93
N GLY A 194 -28.03 35.68 14.94
CA GLY A 194 -28.81 34.47 15.12
C GLY A 194 -27.95 33.26 15.50
N LEU A 195 -27.20 33.35 16.60
CA LEU A 195 -26.35 32.26 17.11
C LEU A 195 -27.23 31.04 17.45
N ILE A 196 -26.91 29.90 16.86
CA ILE A 196 -27.57 28.61 17.10
C ILE A 196 -26.73 27.75 18.05
N ALA A 197 -25.42 27.68 17.81
CA ALA A 197 -24.49 26.92 18.64
C ALA A 197 -23.13 27.60 18.73
N GLU A 198 -22.49 27.52 19.87
CA GLU A 198 -21.10 27.87 20.11
C GLU A 198 -20.45 26.72 20.86
N LEU A 199 -19.50 26.03 20.26
CA LEU A 199 -18.91 24.81 20.74
C LEU A 199 -17.38 24.94 20.85
N SER A 200 -16.84 24.49 21.98
CA SER A 200 -15.40 24.46 22.25
C SER A 200 -14.78 23.20 21.66
N ALA A 201 -13.66 23.32 20.95
CA ALA A 201 -12.92 22.19 20.42
C ALA A 201 -12.51 21.18 21.50
N VAL A 202 -12.12 21.69 22.67
CA VAL A 202 -11.61 20.88 23.79
C VAL A 202 -12.73 20.25 24.63
N LYS A 203 -13.89 20.92 24.76
CA LYS A 203 -14.97 20.45 25.64
C LYS A 203 -16.06 19.69 24.91
N ASP A 204 -16.39 20.15 23.72
CA ASP A 204 -17.56 19.69 22.96
C ASP A 204 -17.13 18.91 21.69
N GLY A 205 -15.88 19.07 21.27
CA GLY A 205 -15.31 18.39 20.11
C GLY A 205 -14.87 16.96 20.45
N VAL A 206 -15.03 16.06 19.48
CA VAL A 206 -14.53 14.68 19.54
C VAL A 206 -13.36 14.55 18.56
N ILE A 207 -12.17 14.27 19.07
CA ILE A 207 -10.99 13.98 18.26
C ILE A 207 -11.10 12.52 17.81
N THR A 208 -11.03 12.29 16.50
CA THR A 208 -10.91 10.95 15.90
C THR A 208 -9.50 10.74 15.40
N GLY A 209 -9.10 9.47 15.25
CA GLY A 209 -7.72 9.14 14.92
C GLY A 209 -6.78 9.30 16.12
N ASN A 210 -5.47 9.35 15.86
CA ASN A 210 -4.47 9.28 16.92
C ASN A 210 -3.35 10.33 16.80
N ARG A 211 -3.55 11.35 15.99
CA ARG A 211 -2.54 12.39 15.75
C ARG A 211 -2.87 13.72 16.40
N ALA A 212 -4.14 14.16 16.30
CA ALA A 212 -4.56 15.40 16.92
C ALA A 212 -4.56 15.28 18.45
N TYR A 213 -4.24 16.36 19.12
CA TYR A 213 -4.17 16.44 20.57
C TYR A 213 -4.59 17.82 21.08
N VAL A 214 -4.81 17.92 22.37
CA VAL A 214 -5.17 19.19 23.03
C VAL A 214 -3.93 19.94 23.46
N GLU A 215 -3.82 21.21 23.06
CA GLU A 215 -2.82 22.18 23.50
C GLU A 215 -3.50 23.45 24.06
N GLY A 216 -3.60 23.54 25.38
CA GLY A 216 -4.34 24.63 26.03
C GLY A 216 -5.83 24.61 25.66
N ASP A 217 -6.32 25.69 25.04
CA ASP A 217 -7.72 25.80 24.59
C ASP A 217 -7.92 25.35 23.13
N TYR A 218 -6.91 24.74 22.52
CA TYR A 218 -6.91 24.37 21.11
C TYR A 218 -6.78 22.87 20.90
N VAL A 219 -7.37 22.39 19.81
CA VAL A 219 -7.05 21.10 19.21
C VAL A 219 -6.09 21.34 18.05
N VAL A 220 -4.95 20.67 18.07
CA VAL A 220 -3.88 20.79 17.06
C VAL A 220 -3.60 19.43 16.41
N GLY A 221 -2.99 19.42 15.24
CA GLY A 221 -2.60 18.20 14.56
C GLY A 221 -3.73 17.52 13.77
N ILE A 222 -4.76 18.27 13.40
CA ILE A 222 -5.79 17.79 12.46
C ILE A 222 -5.16 17.61 11.08
N GLY A 223 -5.53 16.53 10.40
CA GLY A 223 -5.07 16.22 9.04
C GLY A 223 -4.32 14.90 8.93
N THR A 224 -3.72 14.67 7.76
CA THR A 224 -2.96 13.48 7.42
C THR A 224 -1.47 13.75 7.56
N PHE A 225 -0.77 12.83 8.19
CA PHE A 225 0.67 12.89 8.45
C PHE A 225 1.40 11.72 7.80
N ASP A 226 2.73 11.77 7.84
CA ASP A 226 3.60 10.74 7.29
C ASP A 226 3.36 9.38 7.96
N GLY A 227 3.01 8.38 7.15
CA GLY A 227 2.67 7.02 7.55
C GLY A 227 3.82 6.03 7.48
N THR A 228 5.05 6.48 7.28
CA THR A 228 6.21 5.60 7.11
C THR A 228 6.68 4.94 8.41
N ALA A 229 6.18 5.35 9.57
CA ALA A 229 6.51 4.69 10.82
C ALA A 229 6.03 3.22 10.83
N PRO A 230 6.85 2.26 11.28
CA PRO A 230 6.54 0.83 11.19
C PRO A 230 5.30 0.43 12.00
N ASP A 231 5.03 1.14 13.08
CA ASP A 231 3.89 0.92 13.98
C ASP A 231 2.71 1.84 13.69
N SER A 232 2.78 2.62 12.62
CA SER A 232 1.64 3.39 12.17
C SER A 232 0.56 2.43 11.71
N SER A 233 -0.62 2.51 12.32
CA SER A 233 -1.75 1.67 11.98
C SER A 233 -2.24 1.97 10.57
N PRO A 234 -2.72 0.98 9.82
CA PRO A 234 -3.45 1.20 8.58
C PRO A 234 -4.81 1.86 8.82
N VAL A 235 -5.33 1.77 10.04
CA VAL A 235 -6.65 2.31 10.39
C VAL A 235 -6.48 3.70 11.02
N GLY A 236 -6.34 4.72 10.18
CA GLY A 236 -6.43 6.12 10.59
C GLY A 236 -5.36 6.66 11.54
N CYS A 237 -4.28 5.94 11.77
CA CYS A 237 -3.31 6.30 12.80
C CYS A 237 -2.52 7.57 12.54
N LEU A 238 -2.53 8.06 11.33
CA LEU A 238 -1.84 9.29 10.97
C LEU A 238 -2.77 10.33 10.39
N SER A 239 -4.06 10.09 10.47
CA SER A 239 -5.11 11.03 10.15
C SER A 239 -5.93 11.30 11.39
N SER A 240 -6.23 12.56 11.62
CA SER A 240 -7.13 12.97 12.70
C SER A 240 -8.10 14.02 12.20
N GLU A 241 -9.33 13.91 12.68
CA GLU A 241 -10.38 14.87 12.44
C GLU A 241 -10.91 15.39 13.78
N LEU A 242 -11.59 16.52 13.73
CA LEU A 242 -12.31 17.08 14.87
C LEU A 242 -13.81 17.15 14.54
N HIS A 243 -14.61 16.46 15.31
CA HIS A 243 -16.04 16.28 15.08
C HIS A 243 -16.86 17.06 16.09
N PHE A 244 -17.95 17.70 15.62
CA PHE A 244 -18.93 18.38 16.45
C PHE A 244 -20.35 17.89 16.12
N ASN A 245 -21.14 17.61 17.14
CA ASN A 245 -22.56 17.33 16.98
C ASN A 245 -23.39 18.59 17.22
N VAL A 246 -24.18 18.98 16.23
CA VAL A 246 -25.05 20.15 16.29
C VAL A 246 -26.50 19.75 16.03
N ASN A 247 -27.40 20.11 16.95
CA ASN A 247 -28.81 19.84 16.79
C ASN A 247 -29.56 21.07 16.28
N ILE A 248 -30.26 20.92 15.16
CA ILE A 248 -30.91 21.99 14.41
C ILE A 248 -32.43 21.79 14.36
N ASP A 249 -33.18 22.81 14.74
CA ASP A 249 -34.64 22.76 14.73
C ASP A 249 -35.25 22.87 13.32
N LYS A 250 -34.59 23.59 12.43
CA LYS A 250 -35.08 23.87 11.06
C LYS A 250 -33.97 23.69 10.06
N ALA A 251 -34.16 22.76 9.09
CA ALA A 251 -33.23 22.60 7.97
C ALA A 251 -33.08 23.89 7.16
N GLY A 252 -31.87 24.16 6.66
CA GLY A 252 -31.56 25.35 5.84
C GLY A 252 -30.08 25.65 5.74
N GLU A 253 -29.80 26.85 5.21
CA GLU A 253 -28.46 27.38 5.08
C GLU A 253 -28.02 28.05 6.39
N TYR A 254 -26.77 27.78 6.76
CA TYR A 254 -26.12 28.30 7.96
C TYR A 254 -24.73 28.81 7.65
N ASN A 255 -24.22 29.71 8.48
CA ASN A 255 -22.85 30.17 8.49
C ASN A 255 -22.09 29.46 9.61
N LEU A 256 -21.03 28.76 9.27
CA LEU A 256 -20.08 28.16 10.19
C LEU A 256 -18.87 29.09 10.33
N PHE A 257 -18.63 29.57 11.53
CA PHE A 257 -17.40 30.29 11.88
C PHE A 257 -16.49 29.35 12.65
N VAL A 258 -15.23 29.26 12.24
CA VAL A 258 -14.21 28.50 12.95
C VAL A 258 -13.34 29.48 13.73
N ASP A 259 -13.26 29.31 15.06
CA ASP A 259 -12.33 30.07 15.90
C ASP A 259 -10.99 29.29 15.93
N TYR A 260 -9.95 29.87 15.32
CA TYR A 260 -8.67 29.22 15.14
C TYR A 260 -7.49 30.18 15.37
N ARG A 261 -6.35 29.58 15.65
CA ARG A 261 -5.07 30.24 15.65
C ARG A 261 -4.26 29.79 14.44
N GLY A 262 -3.84 30.71 13.62
CA GLY A 262 -2.95 30.46 12.51
C GLY A 262 -1.66 29.78 12.95
N GLY A 263 -1.07 28.95 12.10
CA GLY A 263 0.19 28.27 12.40
C GLY A 263 1.35 29.24 12.53
N SER A 264 2.31 28.87 13.36
CA SER A 264 3.52 29.64 13.62
C SER A 264 4.57 29.56 12.52
N SER A 265 4.35 28.80 11.48
CA SER A 265 5.30 28.66 10.36
C SER A 265 5.06 29.78 9.36
N GLU A 266 5.57 30.93 9.68
CA GLU A 266 5.91 32.08 8.84
C GLU A 266 5.32 32.07 7.43
N GLY A 267 4.04 32.50 7.29
CA GLY A 267 3.42 32.68 5.98
C GLY A 267 2.96 31.44 5.23
N ILE A 268 3.04 30.25 5.83
CA ILE A 268 2.47 29.04 5.24
C ILE A 268 0.96 29.07 5.39
N GLY A 269 0.24 29.07 4.28
CA GLY A 269 -1.22 28.97 4.24
C GLY A 269 -1.68 27.66 4.90
N GLN A 270 -2.84 27.72 5.53
CA GLN A 270 -3.44 26.58 6.19
C GLN A 270 -4.75 26.24 5.51
N TRP A 271 -5.06 24.97 5.47
CA TRP A 271 -6.25 24.44 4.81
C TRP A 271 -7.12 23.70 5.81
N LEU A 272 -8.41 23.94 5.74
CA LEU A 272 -9.41 23.22 6.51
C LEU A 272 -10.58 22.82 5.59
N GLN A 273 -10.91 21.55 5.62
CA GLN A 273 -12.08 20.99 4.95
C GLN A 273 -13.18 20.81 5.98
N VAL A 274 -14.41 21.03 5.56
CA VAL A 274 -15.60 20.82 6.36
C VAL A 274 -16.50 19.82 5.65
N ALA A 275 -16.88 18.75 6.34
CA ALA A 275 -17.96 17.87 5.90
C ALA A 275 -19.13 17.97 6.88
N VAL A 276 -20.34 17.93 6.37
CA VAL A 276 -21.57 17.89 7.16
C VAL A 276 -22.35 16.63 6.85
N GLU A 277 -22.55 15.80 7.86
CA GLU A 277 -23.35 14.59 7.75
C GLU A 277 -24.70 14.77 8.46
N ASN A 278 -25.78 14.45 7.74
CA ASN A 278 -27.13 14.41 8.27
C ASN A 278 -27.84 13.16 7.76
N GLY A 279 -27.90 12.13 8.59
CA GLY A 279 -28.40 10.82 8.18
C GLY A 279 -27.53 10.21 7.08
N ASP A 280 -28.11 9.94 5.91
CA ASP A 280 -27.41 9.30 4.77
C ASP A 280 -26.75 10.31 3.82
N SER A 281 -26.84 11.62 4.11
CA SER A 281 -26.25 12.67 3.25
C SER A 281 -24.96 13.21 3.86
N VAL A 282 -23.95 13.41 3.00
CA VAL A 282 -22.69 14.08 3.32
C VAL A 282 -22.49 15.21 2.33
N GLU A 283 -22.23 16.41 2.83
CA GLU A 283 -21.90 17.57 2.00
C GLU A 283 -20.53 18.10 2.41
N TYR A 284 -19.67 18.42 1.43
CA TYR A 284 -18.30 18.89 1.63
C TYR A 284 -18.20 20.39 1.33
N PHE A 285 -17.52 21.10 2.22
CA PHE A 285 -17.20 22.52 2.10
C PHE A 285 -15.73 22.72 2.39
N HIS A 286 -15.11 23.67 1.72
CA HIS A 286 -13.69 23.94 1.92
C HIS A 286 -13.39 25.44 1.86
N ASP A 287 -12.36 25.83 2.58
CA ASP A 287 -11.79 27.16 2.52
C ASP A 287 -10.30 27.11 2.83
N ASP A 288 -9.51 27.97 2.26
CA ASP A 288 -8.08 28.14 2.49
C ASP A 288 -7.79 29.13 3.64
N PHE A 289 -8.58 29.13 4.65
CA PHE A 289 -8.50 29.86 5.93
C PHE A 289 -7.31 30.82 6.06
N ILE A 290 -7.19 31.76 5.13
CA ILE A 290 -6.22 32.86 5.18
C ILE A 290 -6.77 33.97 6.07
N GLU A 291 -8.10 34.17 6.04
CA GLU A 291 -8.83 35.11 6.88
C GLU A 291 -10.11 34.44 7.42
N PRO A 292 -10.54 34.79 8.66
CA PRO A 292 -11.76 34.23 9.24
C PRO A 292 -13.01 34.70 8.49
N VAL A 293 -13.46 33.91 7.54
CA VAL A 293 -14.73 34.07 6.85
C VAL A 293 -15.67 32.92 7.23
N PRO A 294 -17.01 33.12 7.25
CA PRO A 294 -17.92 32.02 7.50
C PRO A 294 -17.94 31.07 6.31
N VAL A 295 -17.87 29.77 6.60
CA VAL A 295 -18.18 28.73 5.62
C VAL A 295 -19.71 28.59 5.57
N GLN A 296 -20.29 28.73 4.37
CA GLN A 296 -21.72 28.44 4.19
C GLN A 296 -21.94 26.93 4.14
N ILE A 297 -22.75 26.44 5.06
CA ILE A 297 -23.06 25.02 5.17
C ILE A 297 -24.58 24.79 5.15
N ARG A 298 -24.98 23.61 4.72
CA ARG A 298 -26.37 23.18 4.79
C ARG A 298 -26.56 22.19 5.93
N LEU A 299 -27.49 22.50 6.85
CA LEU A 299 -27.83 21.63 7.97
C LEU A 299 -29.26 21.11 7.84
N GLY A 300 -29.42 19.82 8.11
CA GLY A 300 -30.71 19.15 8.19
C GLY A 300 -31.39 19.39 9.56
N LYS A 301 -32.69 19.13 9.64
CA LYS A 301 -33.41 19.12 10.93
C LYS A 301 -32.94 17.93 11.77
N GLY A 302 -32.65 18.15 13.03
CA GLY A 302 -32.17 17.15 13.98
C GLY A 302 -30.66 17.22 14.17
N SER A 303 -30.05 16.08 14.42
CA SER A 303 -28.61 15.99 14.66
C SER A 303 -27.83 16.06 13.35
N ASN A 304 -26.81 16.89 13.31
CA ASN A 304 -25.84 17.01 12.23
C ASN A 304 -24.45 16.79 12.83
N LEU A 305 -23.63 16.02 12.13
CA LEU A 305 -22.21 15.87 12.44
C LEU A 305 -21.41 16.82 11.54
N ILE A 306 -20.73 17.77 12.15
CA ILE A 306 -19.79 18.65 11.46
C ILE A 306 -18.38 18.09 11.67
N ARG A 307 -17.70 17.71 10.59
CA ARG A 307 -16.34 17.20 10.61
C ARG A 307 -15.39 18.29 10.11
N LEU A 308 -14.37 18.61 10.89
CA LEU A 308 -13.24 19.43 10.49
C LEU A 308 -12.04 18.53 10.21
N MET A 309 -11.49 18.61 9.00
CA MET A 309 -10.45 17.70 8.52
C MET A 309 -9.47 18.41 7.60
N ASN A 310 -8.39 17.74 7.25
CA ASN A 310 -7.48 18.15 6.19
C ASN A 310 -6.88 16.91 5.53
N HIS A 311 -7.39 16.55 4.37
CA HIS A 311 -6.89 15.45 3.53
C HIS A 311 -6.07 15.95 2.33
N ARG A 312 -5.69 17.23 2.32
CA ARG A 312 -5.04 17.88 1.17
C ARG A 312 -3.78 17.17 0.71
N ARG A 313 -3.01 16.64 1.63
CA ARG A 313 -1.81 15.88 1.33
C ARG A 313 -2.11 14.59 0.57
N GLN A 314 -3.08 13.81 1.06
CA GLN A 314 -3.52 12.58 0.41
C GLN A 314 -4.14 12.90 -0.95
N GLU A 315 -4.96 13.93 -1.00
CA GLU A 315 -5.62 14.40 -2.23
C GLU A 315 -4.61 14.80 -3.29
N ASN A 316 -3.63 15.63 -2.97
CA ASN A 316 -2.59 16.05 -3.91
C ASN A 316 -1.80 14.85 -4.45
N THR A 317 -1.47 13.89 -3.60
CA THR A 317 -0.77 12.68 -4.00
C THR A 317 -1.65 11.82 -4.92
N LEU A 318 -2.90 11.55 -4.54
CA LEU A 318 -3.87 10.86 -5.39
C LEU A 318 -3.98 11.49 -6.78
N LEU A 319 -4.13 12.82 -6.84
CA LEU A 319 -4.32 13.55 -8.08
C LEU A 319 -3.08 13.54 -8.98
N SER A 320 -1.88 13.53 -8.39
CA SER A 320 -0.64 13.42 -9.15
C SER A 320 -0.54 12.05 -9.87
N TYR A 321 -0.88 10.98 -9.18
CA TYR A 321 -0.98 9.65 -9.80
C TYR A 321 -2.14 9.55 -10.80
N ALA A 322 -3.29 10.10 -10.48
CA ALA A 322 -4.47 10.12 -11.34
C ALA A 322 -4.21 10.80 -12.68
N LYS A 323 -3.43 11.90 -12.68
CA LYS A 323 -3.06 12.62 -13.89
C LYS A 323 -2.26 11.75 -14.86
N ILE A 324 -1.32 10.96 -14.37
CA ILE A 324 -0.57 10.01 -15.20
C ILE A 324 -1.51 8.97 -15.81
N GLN A 325 -2.40 8.37 -15.01
CA GLN A 325 -3.38 7.40 -15.49
C GLN A 325 -4.36 7.98 -16.50
N GLU A 326 -4.80 9.22 -16.29
CA GLU A 326 -5.65 9.94 -17.25
C GLU A 326 -4.97 10.05 -18.62
N HIS A 327 -3.68 10.37 -18.64
CA HIS A 327 -2.92 10.48 -19.89
C HIS A 327 -2.70 9.10 -20.55
N PHE A 328 -2.41 8.04 -19.80
CA PHE A 328 -2.38 6.69 -20.34
C PHE A 328 -3.71 6.32 -21.02
N ASN A 329 -4.84 6.61 -20.39
CA ASN A 329 -6.15 6.31 -20.94
C ASN A 329 -6.51 7.21 -22.15
N LYS A 330 -5.96 8.42 -22.24
CA LYS A 330 -6.11 9.28 -23.43
C LYS A 330 -5.32 8.74 -24.63
N VAL A 331 -4.10 8.27 -24.40
CA VAL A 331 -3.23 7.76 -25.47
C VAL A 331 -3.65 6.36 -25.91
N ALA A 332 -3.99 5.49 -24.98
CA ALA A 332 -4.37 4.10 -25.21
C ALA A 332 -5.52 3.68 -24.27
N PRO A 333 -6.78 3.95 -24.63
CA PRO A 333 -7.94 3.67 -23.77
C PRO A 333 -8.05 2.22 -23.32
N ASP A 334 -7.62 1.28 -24.17
CA ASP A 334 -7.65 -0.16 -23.90
C ASP A 334 -6.32 -0.71 -23.35
N ASN A 335 -5.41 0.17 -22.89
CA ASN A 335 -4.14 -0.29 -22.33
C ASN A 335 -4.37 -1.22 -21.15
N ASP A 336 -3.45 -2.18 -20.97
CA ASP A 336 -3.46 -3.16 -19.88
C ASP A 336 -2.26 -3.01 -18.94
N ILE A 337 -1.70 -1.80 -18.89
CA ILE A 337 -0.54 -1.48 -18.05
C ILE A 337 -0.89 -1.65 -16.57
N ILE A 338 -0.05 -2.35 -15.83
CA ILE A 338 -0.09 -2.39 -14.38
C ILE A 338 0.51 -1.08 -13.84
N PHE A 339 -0.22 -0.43 -12.94
CA PHE A 339 0.21 0.81 -12.32
C PHE A 339 0.52 0.59 -10.84
N SER A 340 1.79 0.66 -10.48
CA SER A 340 2.30 0.46 -9.13
C SER A 340 2.65 1.78 -8.47
N ILE A 341 1.95 2.10 -7.37
CA ILE A 341 2.14 3.31 -6.58
C ILE A 341 3.24 3.06 -5.57
N CYS A 342 4.31 3.85 -5.61
CA CYS A 342 5.43 3.75 -4.70
C CYS A 342 5.58 5.05 -3.90
N GLU A 343 4.74 5.23 -2.85
CA GLU A 343 4.79 6.41 -1.98
C GLU A 343 5.14 6.05 -0.51
N TRP A 344 5.60 4.82 -0.30
CA TRP A 344 6.14 4.29 0.97
C TRP A 344 5.18 4.36 2.16
N GLY A 345 3.89 4.42 1.93
CA GLY A 345 2.88 4.54 2.99
C GLY A 345 2.75 5.95 3.56
N LYS A 346 3.40 6.97 3.00
CA LYS A 346 3.42 8.36 3.53
C LYS A 346 2.03 8.93 3.72
N THR A 347 1.16 8.77 2.74
CA THR A 347 -0.19 9.34 2.76
C THR A 347 -1.27 8.27 2.93
N GLN A 348 -0.89 7.10 3.43
CA GLN A 348 -1.78 5.96 3.63
C GLN A 348 -2.48 5.51 2.33
N PRO A 349 -1.71 5.06 1.34
CA PRO A 349 -2.21 4.74 0.00
C PRO A 349 -3.23 3.61 -0.01
N GLN A 350 -3.29 2.76 1.02
CA GLN A 350 -4.33 1.76 1.17
C GLN A 350 -5.75 2.35 1.19
N ASN A 351 -5.90 3.63 1.60
CA ASN A 351 -7.20 4.28 1.68
C ASN A 351 -7.67 4.82 0.32
N TRP A 352 -6.76 5.08 -0.61
CA TRP A 352 -7.10 5.72 -1.88
C TRP A 352 -6.43 5.09 -3.12
N GLY A 353 -5.35 4.32 -2.96
CA GLY A 353 -4.54 3.77 -4.06
C GLY A 353 -5.36 2.94 -5.04
N TYR A 354 -6.37 2.21 -4.54
CA TYR A 354 -7.31 1.42 -5.35
C TYR A 354 -8.08 2.25 -6.40
N LYS A 355 -8.13 3.58 -6.25
CA LYS A 355 -8.81 4.48 -7.18
C LYS A 355 -8.01 4.70 -8.47
N VAL A 356 -6.69 4.58 -8.39
CA VAL A 356 -5.78 4.95 -9.49
C VAL A 356 -4.78 3.86 -9.86
N GLY A 357 -4.47 2.92 -8.97
CA GLY A 357 -3.43 1.91 -9.18
C GLY A 357 -3.88 0.48 -8.88
N ASP A 358 -3.00 -0.46 -9.21
CA ASP A 358 -3.16 -1.89 -8.97
C ASP A 358 -2.46 -2.31 -7.66
N TYR A 359 -1.37 -1.62 -7.28
CA TYR A 359 -0.56 -1.86 -6.09
C TYR A 359 -0.17 -0.56 -5.41
N TRP A 360 0.12 -0.62 -4.10
CA TRP A 360 0.65 0.51 -3.33
C TRP A 360 1.63 0.03 -2.26
N ARG A 361 2.82 0.62 -2.29
CA ARG A 361 3.83 0.43 -1.25
C ARG A 361 3.30 0.96 0.08
N ILE A 362 3.41 0.14 1.11
CA ILE A 362 2.81 0.40 2.43
C ILE A 362 3.81 0.93 3.45
N LEU A 363 5.11 0.84 3.16
CA LEU A 363 6.20 1.23 4.04
C LEU A 363 7.44 1.59 3.21
N ASN A 364 8.51 2.09 3.85
CA ASN A 364 9.81 2.35 3.21
C ASN A 364 10.37 1.12 2.49
N ASP A 365 11.44 1.31 1.74
CA ASP A 365 12.12 0.21 1.08
C ASP A 365 12.56 -0.85 2.08
N ILE A 366 12.42 -2.12 1.68
CA ILE A 366 12.72 -3.27 2.54
C ILE A 366 14.21 -3.36 2.87
N THR A 367 15.07 -2.80 2.03
CA THR A 367 16.51 -2.63 2.27
C THR A 367 17.05 -1.39 1.57
N PHE A 368 18.06 -0.74 2.18
CA PHE A 368 18.88 0.28 1.52
C PHE A 368 20.26 -0.26 1.12
N GLN A 369 20.54 -1.55 1.38
CA GLN A 369 21.78 -2.23 1.00
C GLN A 369 21.55 -3.04 -0.27
N VAL A 370 21.22 -2.32 -1.35
CA VAL A 370 20.99 -2.92 -2.67
C VAL A 370 22.29 -3.49 -3.23
N GLY A 371 22.15 -4.45 -4.15
CA GLY A 371 23.27 -5.08 -4.82
C GLY A 371 23.92 -4.22 -5.91
N ALA A 372 24.93 -4.78 -6.52
CA ALA A 372 25.58 -4.28 -7.71
C ALA A 372 26.06 -5.46 -8.57
N ASP A 373 26.63 -5.20 -9.75
CA ASP A 373 27.24 -6.28 -10.54
C ASP A 373 28.39 -6.90 -9.74
N GLY A 374 28.21 -8.17 -9.34
CA GLY A 374 29.14 -8.90 -8.47
C GLY A 374 28.89 -8.80 -6.96
N ASP A 375 27.93 -7.99 -6.52
CA ASP A 375 27.51 -7.86 -5.12
C ASP A 375 26.03 -8.24 -4.99
N PRO A 376 25.65 -9.23 -4.15
CA PRO A 376 24.25 -9.66 -3.99
C PRO A 376 23.37 -8.66 -3.25
N GLY A 377 23.95 -7.62 -2.65
CA GLY A 377 23.25 -6.79 -1.69
C GLY A 377 22.99 -7.50 -0.35
N HIS A 378 22.35 -6.83 0.59
CA HIS A 378 22.15 -7.37 1.93
C HIS A 378 20.70 -7.20 2.39
N GLY A 379 20.05 -8.32 2.70
CA GLY A 379 18.75 -8.39 3.32
C GLY A 379 18.84 -8.51 4.84
N VAL A 380 17.83 -8.01 5.53
CA VAL A 380 17.76 -8.04 7.00
C VAL A 380 16.44 -8.66 7.43
N TRP A 381 16.51 -9.67 8.31
CA TRP A 381 15.31 -10.29 8.86
C TRP A 381 14.56 -9.34 9.77
N GLU A 382 15.26 -8.77 10.75
CA GLU A 382 14.74 -7.86 11.76
C GLU A 382 15.62 -6.63 11.86
N GLY A 383 15.04 -5.45 11.70
CA GLY A 383 15.73 -4.17 11.73
C GLY A 383 15.19 -3.23 12.80
N ALA A 384 16.00 -2.22 13.13
CA ALA A 384 15.66 -1.24 14.16
C ALA A 384 14.54 -0.26 13.73
N TYR A 385 14.24 -0.20 12.42
CA TYR A 385 13.23 0.72 11.87
C TYR A 385 12.38 0.01 10.79
N THR A 386 12.27 0.56 9.61
CA THR A 386 11.36 0.06 8.56
C THR A 386 11.98 -0.95 7.60
N THR A 387 13.30 -1.02 7.55
CA THR A 387 14.05 -1.80 6.57
C THR A 387 14.32 -3.22 7.06
N SER A 388 13.38 -4.12 6.90
CA SER A 388 13.55 -5.55 7.17
C SER A 388 12.33 -6.36 6.71
N VAL A 389 12.49 -7.67 6.58
CA VAL A 389 11.37 -8.59 6.29
C VAL A 389 10.28 -8.46 7.34
N THR A 390 10.65 -8.47 8.63
CA THR A 390 9.66 -8.42 9.71
C THR A 390 8.96 -7.07 9.84
N ALA A 391 9.62 -5.96 9.52
CA ALA A 391 8.98 -4.65 9.53
C ALA A 391 7.89 -4.56 8.46
N GLN A 392 8.17 -5.00 7.24
CA GLN A 392 7.21 -5.06 6.14
C GLN A 392 6.06 -6.02 6.45
N TYR A 393 6.38 -7.21 6.93
CA TYR A 393 5.39 -8.20 7.35
C TYR A 393 4.46 -7.67 8.44
N ASN A 394 5.01 -7.07 9.50
CA ASN A 394 4.24 -6.55 10.63
C ASN A 394 3.23 -5.49 10.20
N LYS A 395 3.55 -4.70 9.18
CA LYS A 395 2.64 -3.73 8.60
C LYS A 395 1.62 -4.41 7.69
N ALA A 396 2.05 -5.25 6.76
CA ALA A 396 1.19 -5.87 5.76
C ALA A 396 0.14 -6.82 6.37
N VAL A 397 0.50 -7.55 7.42
CA VAL A 397 -0.35 -8.58 8.04
C VAL A 397 -1.63 -8.06 8.69
N ILE A 398 -1.68 -6.75 8.98
CA ILE A 398 -2.85 -6.09 9.56
C ILE A 398 -3.66 -5.31 8.52
N MET A 399 -3.35 -5.48 7.23
CA MET A 399 -3.95 -4.73 6.14
C MET A 399 -4.84 -5.58 5.23
N ASP A 400 -5.32 -6.73 5.71
CA ASP A 400 -6.10 -7.69 4.92
C ASP A 400 -7.42 -7.12 4.35
N GLU A 401 -7.98 -6.10 4.97
CA GLU A 401 -9.23 -5.47 4.53
C GLU A 401 -9.04 -4.44 3.40
N PHE A 402 -7.81 -4.02 3.15
CA PHE A 402 -7.49 -3.04 2.11
C PHE A 402 -7.13 -3.67 0.76
N ALA A 403 -6.87 -4.97 0.72
CA ALA A 403 -6.48 -5.70 -0.48
C ALA A 403 -7.58 -6.63 -0.97
N GLY A 404 -7.62 -6.86 -2.28
CA GLY A 404 -8.55 -7.80 -2.92
C GLY A 404 -8.72 -7.52 -4.41
N LEU A 405 -9.42 -8.42 -5.11
CA LEU A 405 -9.70 -8.29 -6.55
C LEU A 405 -10.50 -7.03 -6.91
N ASP A 406 -11.28 -6.53 -5.98
CA ASP A 406 -12.10 -5.32 -6.12
C ASP A 406 -11.33 -4.02 -5.85
N LYS A 407 -10.13 -4.13 -5.31
CA LYS A 407 -9.30 -2.98 -4.91
C LYS A 407 -7.93 -2.96 -5.57
N GLY A 408 -7.14 -3.97 -5.39
CA GLY A 408 -5.72 -4.08 -5.70
C GLY A 408 -4.98 -4.62 -4.49
N TRP A 409 -3.64 -4.40 -4.40
CA TRP A 409 -2.82 -5.14 -3.46
C TRP A 409 -1.90 -4.24 -2.64
N ASN A 410 -1.81 -4.57 -1.35
CA ASN A 410 -0.76 -4.05 -0.49
C ASN A 410 0.60 -4.56 -0.99
N ASP A 411 1.55 -3.67 -1.16
CA ASP A 411 2.91 -4.01 -1.61
C ASP A 411 3.90 -3.82 -0.45
N PRO A 412 4.35 -4.91 0.20
CA PRO A 412 5.37 -4.87 1.24
C PRO A 412 6.80 -4.90 0.67
N ASP A 413 6.98 -4.50 -0.58
CA ASP A 413 8.23 -4.48 -1.33
C ASP A 413 8.70 -5.86 -1.82
N MET A 414 9.81 -5.86 -2.52
CA MET A 414 10.37 -7.01 -3.22
C MET A 414 10.80 -8.15 -2.30
N LEU A 415 10.92 -9.33 -2.89
CA LEU A 415 11.52 -10.49 -2.25
C LEU A 415 13.04 -10.34 -2.19
N MET A 416 13.60 -10.33 -0.98
CA MET A 416 15.05 -10.32 -0.73
C MET A 416 15.66 -11.73 -0.70
N ILE A 417 14.97 -12.72 -1.27
CA ILE A 417 15.39 -14.12 -1.31
C ILE A 417 16.64 -14.24 -2.17
N GLY A 418 17.72 -14.81 -1.62
CA GLY A 418 19.00 -14.96 -2.32
C GLY A 418 19.98 -13.79 -2.15
N MET A 419 19.60 -12.73 -1.41
CA MET A 419 20.54 -11.70 -0.95
C MET A 419 21.32 -12.19 0.28
N ASP A 420 22.50 -11.62 0.52
CA ASP A 420 23.27 -11.90 1.75
C ASP A 420 22.48 -11.47 3.00
N GLY A 421 22.81 -12.03 4.16
CA GLY A 421 22.16 -11.72 5.44
C GLY A 421 20.89 -12.52 5.75
N LEU A 422 20.26 -13.17 4.77
CA LEU A 422 19.12 -14.07 4.97
C LEU A 422 19.54 -15.53 4.73
N ASN A 423 19.37 -16.38 5.73
CA ASN A 423 19.56 -17.83 5.55
C ASN A 423 18.33 -18.48 4.86
N ASN A 424 18.46 -19.74 4.46
CA ASN A 424 17.40 -20.45 3.74
C ASN A 424 16.07 -20.53 4.50
N THR A 425 16.11 -20.68 5.83
CA THR A 425 14.89 -20.68 6.67
C THR A 425 14.18 -19.33 6.64
N MET A 426 14.93 -18.25 6.74
CA MET A 426 14.40 -16.88 6.59
C MET A 426 13.82 -16.66 5.19
N CYS A 427 14.53 -17.11 4.15
CA CYS A 427 14.04 -17.03 2.77
C CYS A 427 12.75 -17.81 2.55
N GLN A 428 12.65 -19.03 3.09
CA GLN A 428 11.41 -19.83 3.06
C GLN A 428 10.26 -19.08 3.73
N THR A 429 10.49 -18.55 4.91
CA THR A 429 9.44 -17.84 5.66
C THR A 429 9.05 -16.54 4.99
N HIS A 430 10.01 -15.82 4.43
CA HIS A 430 9.75 -14.62 3.63
C HIS A 430 8.83 -14.94 2.42
N MET A 431 9.12 -16.03 1.68
CA MET A 431 8.27 -16.48 0.57
C MET A 431 6.85 -16.84 1.06
N ALA A 432 6.74 -17.60 2.15
CA ALA A 432 5.45 -17.97 2.72
C ALA A 432 4.62 -16.74 3.15
N MET A 433 5.25 -15.78 3.82
CA MET A 433 4.61 -14.52 4.22
C MET A 433 4.03 -13.78 3.00
N TRP A 434 4.83 -13.54 1.96
CA TRP A 434 4.40 -12.81 0.75
C TRP A 434 3.31 -13.57 -0.01
N CYS A 435 3.40 -14.89 -0.08
CA CYS A 435 2.36 -15.70 -0.72
C CYS A 435 1.02 -15.66 0.05
N MET A 436 1.06 -15.75 1.36
CA MET A 436 -0.14 -15.62 2.19
C MET A 436 -0.77 -14.23 2.12
N LEU A 437 0.05 -13.20 2.02
CA LEU A 437 -0.39 -11.80 1.97
C LEU A 437 -0.87 -11.32 0.59
N ASN A 438 -0.84 -12.16 -0.46
CA ASN A 438 -1.08 -11.73 -1.85
C ASN A 438 -0.21 -10.54 -2.26
N ALA A 439 1.01 -10.46 -1.73
CA ALA A 439 1.96 -9.44 -2.15
C ALA A 439 2.41 -9.67 -3.60
N PRO A 440 2.74 -8.63 -4.37
CA PRO A 440 3.46 -8.81 -5.63
C PRO A 440 4.74 -9.61 -5.40
N LEU A 441 4.94 -10.68 -6.18
CA LEU A 441 6.13 -11.53 -6.06
C LEU A 441 7.22 -11.02 -7.01
N MET A 442 7.86 -9.91 -6.62
CA MET A 442 8.95 -9.31 -7.38
C MET A 442 10.31 -9.76 -6.83
N LEU A 443 11.03 -10.53 -7.62
CA LEU A 443 12.38 -11.00 -7.28
C LEU A 443 13.36 -9.83 -7.35
N GLY A 444 14.11 -9.61 -6.27
CA GLY A 444 15.12 -8.56 -6.17
C GLY A 444 16.54 -9.11 -6.14
N LEU A 445 16.81 -10.25 -6.76
CA LEU A 445 18.13 -10.87 -6.75
C LEU A 445 18.78 -10.92 -8.14
N ASP A 446 20.10 -11.06 -8.17
CA ASP A 446 20.85 -11.39 -9.38
C ASP A 446 20.62 -12.87 -9.74
N LEU A 447 19.80 -13.13 -10.76
CA LEU A 447 19.41 -14.47 -11.18
C LEU A 447 20.59 -15.29 -11.76
N ARG A 448 21.74 -14.69 -12.08
CA ARG A 448 22.95 -15.42 -12.47
C ARG A 448 23.50 -16.30 -11.35
N ARG A 449 23.11 -16.00 -10.10
CA ARG A 449 23.52 -16.73 -8.89
C ARG A 449 22.64 -17.92 -8.57
N VAL A 450 21.61 -18.19 -9.38
CA VAL A 450 20.61 -19.24 -9.13
C VAL A 450 20.79 -20.38 -10.13
N GLU A 451 20.87 -21.59 -9.61
CA GLU A 451 20.86 -22.83 -10.38
C GLU A 451 19.62 -23.67 -10.01
N LYS A 452 19.14 -24.51 -10.95
CA LYS A 452 17.87 -25.27 -10.80
C LYS A 452 17.78 -26.17 -9.57
N ASP A 453 18.91 -26.61 -9.05
CA ASP A 453 18.92 -27.51 -7.89
C ASP A 453 19.20 -26.80 -6.56
N ASP A 454 19.42 -25.48 -6.62
CA ASP A 454 19.71 -24.66 -5.44
C ASP A 454 18.49 -24.53 -4.50
N GLU A 455 18.76 -24.35 -3.20
CA GLU A 455 17.71 -24.06 -2.22
C GLU A 455 16.95 -22.76 -2.56
N ILE A 456 17.63 -21.74 -3.06
CA ILE A 456 16.98 -20.49 -3.49
C ILE A 456 16.01 -20.76 -4.64
N TYR A 457 16.42 -21.54 -5.64
CA TYR A 457 15.52 -21.94 -6.72
C TYR A 457 14.29 -22.69 -6.21
N LYS A 458 14.46 -23.69 -5.30
CA LYS A 458 13.35 -24.44 -4.72
C LYS A 458 12.36 -23.56 -3.99
N ILE A 459 12.85 -22.49 -3.33
CA ILE A 459 12.01 -21.53 -2.61
C ILE A 459 11.18 -20.69 -3.61
N ILE A 460 11.84 -20.04 -4.56
CA ILE A 460 11.15 -19.13 -5.49
C ILE A 460 10.30 -19.86 -6.55
N SER A 461 10.53 -21.15 -6.77
CA SER A 461 9.78 -22.00 -7.69
C SER A 461 8.74 -22.90 -7.02
N ASN A 462 8.48 -22.76 -5.72
CA ASN A 462 7.50 -23.56 -5.01
C ASN A 462 6.08 -23.28 -5.51
N LYS A 463 5.55 -24.21 -6.32
CA LYS A 463 4.25 -24.10 -6.99
C LYS A 463 3.08 -24.01 -6.02
N ASP A 464 3.17 -24.70 -4.90
CA ASP A 464 2.08 -24.76 -3.93
C ASP A 464 1.94 -23.43 -3.16
N LEU A 465 3.06 -22.77 -2.84
CA LEU A 465 3.04 -21.43 -2.26
C LEU A 465 2.62 -20.38 -3.29
N ILE A 466 3.13 -20.44 -4.53
CA ILE A 466 2.71 -19.57 -5.61
C ILE A 466 1.20 -19.68 -5.82
N ALA A 467 0.64 -20.90 -5.76
CA ALA A 467 -0.79 -21.11 -5.89
C ALA A 467 -1.62 -20.44 -4.78
N LEU A 468 -1.07 -20.25 -3.57
CA LEU A 468 -1.73 -19.44 -2.52
C LEU A 468 -1.81 -17.96 -2.90
N ASN A 469 -0.70 -17.42 -3.44
CA ASN A 469 -0.64 -16.04 -3.91
C ASN A 469 -1.57 -15.79 -5.10
N GLN A 470 -1.64 -16.75 -6.00
CA GLN A 470 -2.40 -16.69 -7.25
C GLN A 470 -3.78 -17.35 -7.16
N ASP A 471 -4.29 -17.61 -5.95
CA ASP A 471 -5.64 -18.16 -5.79
C ASP A 471 -6.70 -17.17 -6.28
N SER A 472 -7.62 -17.66 -7.12
CA SER A 472 -8.63 -16.85 -7.81
C SER A 472 -9.68 -16.21 -6.88
N LEU A 473 -9.75 -16.62 -5.61
CA LEU A 473 -10.59 -15.94 -4.62
C LEU A 473 -10.02 -14.56 -4.27
N GLY A 474 -8.70 -14.36 -4.42
CA GLY A 474 -8.05 -13.08 -4.27
C GLY A 474 -8.19 -12.47 -2.87
N ILE A 475 -8.09 -13.27 -1.83
CA ILE A 475 -8.23 -12.80 -0.43
C ILE A 475 -6.87 -12.90 0.26
N GLN A 476 -6.38 -11.77 0.77
CA GLN A 476 -5.20 -11.73 1.64
C GLN A 476 -5.46 -12.51 2.93
N ALA A 477 -4.48 -13.30 3.39
CA ALA A 477 -4.59 -14.01 4.66
C ALA A 477 -4.77 -13.04 5.84
N LYS A 478 -5.56 -13.48 6.81
CA LYS A 478 -5.75 -12.77 8.07
C LYS A 478 -4.92 -13.41 9.17
N ARG A 479 -4.25 -12.61 10.01
CA ARG A 479 -3.66 -13.09 11.25
C ARG A 479 -4.78 -13.38 12.26
N ILE A 480 -5.05 -14.65 12.51
CA ILE A 480 -6.10 -15.10 13.43
C ILE A 480 -5.60 -15.34 14.85
N PHE A 481 -4.29 -15.48 15.03
CA PHE A 481 -3.66 -15.70 16.33
C PHE A 481 -2.24 -15.11 16.38
N THR A 482 -1.86 -14.66 17.56
CA THR A 482 -0.49 -14.25 17.90
C THR A 482 -0.20 -14.53 19.36
N THR A 483 1.05 -14.87 19.69
CA THR A 483 1.48 -15.14 21.07
C THR A 483 1.82 -13.87 21.88
N LYS A 484 1.77 -12.70 21.26
CA LYS A 484 2.03 -11.40 21.92
C LYS A 484 0.81 -10.52 21.93
N ALA A 485 0.78 -9.58 22.86
CA ALA A 485 -0.28 -8.60 22.92
C ALA A 485 -0.26 -7.68 21.68
N VAL A 486 -1.44 -7.44 21.13
CA VAL A 486 -1.64 -6.47 20.06
C VAL A 486 -1.90 -5.07 20.66
N ALA A 487 -1.50 -4.04 19.95
CA ALA A 487 -1.87 -2.68 20.30
C ALA A 487 -3.39 -2.51 20.15
N PRO A 488 -4.10 -1.96 21.16
CA PRO A 488 -5.58 -1.97 21.20
C PRO A 488 -6.25 -1.38 19.96
N ASP A 489 -5.68 -0.31 19.43
CA ASP A 489 -6.32 0.47 18.36
C ASP A 489 -5.85 0.09 16.96
N THR A 490 -4.86 -0.79 16.84
CA THR A 490 -4.15 -0.97 15.57
C THR A 490 -3.95 -2.42 15.16
N ALA A 491 -4.17 -3.39 16.05
CA ALA A 491 -3.78 -4.79 15.89
C ALA A 491 -2.28 -5.03 15.60
N TYR A 492 -1.46 -3.98 15.62
CA TYR A 492 -0.02 -4.05 15.36
C TYR A 492 0.72 -4.73 16.51
N VAL A 493 1.70 -5.57 16.21
CA VAL A 493 2.56 -6.21 17.22
C VAL A 493 4.00 -5.82 16.95
N ARG A 494 4.61 -5.07 17.86
CA ARG A 494 6.01 -4.63 17.77
C ARG A 494 7.01 -5.72 18.12
N ASP A 495 6.66 -6.56 19.09
CA ASP A 495 7.56 -7.56 19.64
C ASP A 495 7.64 -8.77 18.70
N ASN A 496 8.77 -8.90 18.00
CA ASN A 496 9.02 -10.01 17.09
C ASN A 496 9.31 -11.35 17.81
N ASP A 497 9.44 -11.35 19.13
CA ASP A 497 9.59 -12.59 19.92
C ASP A 497 8.26 -13.37 20.02
N ARG A 498 7.70 -13.76 18.87
CA ARG A 498 6.35 -14.35 18.78
C ARG A 498 6.19 -15.39 17.69
N ILE A 499 5.08 -16.14 17.82
CA ILE A 499 4.50 -16.93 16.74
C ILE A 499 3.18 -16.28 16.33
N ASP A 500 3.00 -16.06 15.04
CA ASP A 500 1.75 -15.66 14.41
C ASP A 500 1.12 -16.86 13.68
N VAL A 501 -0.22 -16.91 13.60
CA VAL A 501 -0.95 -17.84 12.74
C VAL A 501 -1.78 -17.05 11.75
N LEU A 502 -1.50 -17.27 10.47
CA LEU A 502 -2.26 -16.72 9.36
C LEU A 502 -3.22 -17.76 8.82
N ALA A 503 -4.41 -17.34 8.45
CA ALA A 503 -5.39 -18.19 7.79
C ALA A 503 -5.92 -17.51 6.52
N LYS A 504 -6.04 -18.27 5.43
CA LYS A 504 -6.43 -17.81 4.11
C LYS A 504 -7.47 -18.76 3.52
N PRO A 505 -8.68 -18.29 3.18
CA PRO A 505 -9.64 -19.08 2.44
C PRO A 505 -9.19 -19.22 0.99
N LEU A 506 -9.46 -20.35 0.36
CA LEU A 506 -9.09 -20.66 -1.01
C LEU A 506 -10.32 -20.94 -1.88
N SER A 507 -10.17 -20.72 -3.17
CA SER A 507 -11.25 -20.84 -4.17
C SER A 507 -11.81 -22.25 -4.29
N ASP A 508 -11.05 -23.28 -3.93
CA ASP A 508 -11.46 -24.70 -3.95
C ASP A 508 -12.21 -25.15 -2.67
N GLY A 509 -12.51 -24.22 -1.77
CA GLY A 509 -13.19 -24.50 -0.49
C GLY A 509 -12.27 -25.02 0.62
N SER A 510 -10.98 -25.17 0.37
CA SER A 510 -9.97 -25.42 1.40
C SER A 510 -9.52 -24.10 2.06
N ILE A 511 -8.68 -24.22 3.09
CA ILE A 511 -7.98 -23.09 3.67
C ILE A 511 -6.47 -23.34 3.69
N ALA A 512 -5.67 -22.29 3.67
CA ALA A 512 -4.27 -22.35 4.03
C ALA A 512 -4.06 -21.78 5.44
N LEU A 513 -3.22 -22.46 6.21
CA LEU A 513 -2.74 -22.02 7.52
C LEU A 513 -1.22 -21.87 7.46
N SER A 514 -0.70 -20.74 7.95
CA SER A 514 0.74 -20.57 8.10
C SER A 514 1.05 -20.20 9.55
N PHE A 515 1.80 -21.08 10.21
CA PHE A 515 2.34 -20.87 11.55
C PHE A 515 3.75 -20.30 11.40
N ILE A 516 3.95 -19.08 11.83
CA ILE A 516 5.17 -18.32 11.55
C ILE A 516 5.87 -17.98 12.86
N ASN A 517 7.05 -18.52 13.06
CA ASN A 517 7.94 -18.06 14.12
C ASN A 517 8.69 -16.82 13.65
N VAL A 518 8.23 -15.66 14.04
CA VAL A 518 8.86 -14.37 13.68
C VAL A 518 10.19 -14.17 14.40
N SER A 519 10.37 -14.85 15.55
CA SER A 519 11.51 -14.74 16.45
C SER A 519 12.79 -15.34 15.87
N MET A 520 13.92 -14.76 16.25
CA MET A 520 15.28 -15.28 16.01
C MET A 520 15.65 -16.49 16.93
N ALA A 521 14.71 -17.01 17.70
CA ALA A 521 14.91 -18.16 18.60
C ALA A 521 14.04 -19.35 18.21
N ASP A 522 14.54 -20.58 18.40
CA ASP A 522 13.76 -21.80 18.24
C ASP A 522 12.57 -21.84 19.22
N ARG A 523 11.46 -22.41 18.78
CA ARG A 523 10.26 -22.65 19.60
C ARG A 523 10.01 -24.16 19.71
N GLU A 524 10.35 -24.71 20.86
CA GLU A 524 10.15 -26.16 21.12
C GLU A 524 8.67 -26.51 21.27
N ASN A 525 7.91 -25.61 21.90
CA ASN A 525 6.46 -25.70 22.02
C ASN A 525 5.81 -24.87 20.92
N GLY A 526 5.15 -25.53 19.99
CA GLY A 526 4.41 -24.86 18.93
C GLY A 526 3.10 -24.22 19.42
N VAL A 527 2.29 -23.83 18.46
CA VAL A 527 0.97 -23.26 18.67
C VAL A 527 -0.08 -24.21 18.07
N THR A 528 -1.18 -24.39 18.77
CA THR A 528 -2.35 -25.11 18.29
C THR A 528 -3.54 -24.16 18.21
N ILE A 529 -4.25 -24.20 17.07
CA ILE A 529 -5.49 -23.46 16.85
C ILE A 529 -6.61 -24.44 16.48
N ASP A 530 -7.85 -24.09 16.75
CA ASP A 530 -9.01 -24.92 16.45
C ASP A 530 -9.89 -24.32 15.33
N CYS A 531 -10.82 -25.15 14.84
CA CYS A 531 -11.79 -24.74 13.84
C CYS A 531 -12.72 -23.62 14.32
N ALA A 532 -12.95 -23.48 15.63
CA ALA A 532 -13.78 -22.40 16.16
C ALA A 532 -13.11 -21.05 15.97
N LEU A 533 -11.80 -20.97 16.17
CA LEU A 533 -11.03 -19.77 15.91
C LEU A 533 -11.04 -19.41 14.40
N ILE A 534 -10.86 -20.41 13.54
CA ILE A 534 -10.91 -20.23 12.09
C ILE A 534 -12.30 -19.71 11.67
N GLU A 535 -13.37 -20.33 12.16
CA GLU A 535 -14.76 -19.91 11.86
C GLU A 535 -15.01 -18.46 12.25
N ASN A 536 -14.55 -18.05 13.42
CA ASN A 536 -14.74 -16.70 13.94
C ASN A 536 -14.17 -15.61 13.02
N TYR A 537 -13.03 -15.89 12.36
CA TYR A 537 -12.36 -14.90 11.52
C TYR A 537 -12.64 -15.03 10.02
N LEU A 538 -12.94 -16.24 9.52
CA LEU A 538 -12.97 -16.50 8.09
C LEU A 538 -14.32 -16.91 7.52
N LYS A 539 -15.31 -17.29 8.34
CA LYS A 539 -16.59 -17.84 7.87
C LYS A 539 -17.20 -17.05 6.71
N ASN A 540 -17.23 -15.74 6.83
CA ASN A 540 -17.85 -14.84 5.84
C ASN A 540 -17.02 -14.64 4.57
N LYS A 541 -15.78 -15.11 4.55
CA LYS A 541 -14.84 -15.02 3.41
C LYS A 541 -14.65 -16.36 2.69
N MET A 542 -15.17 -17.46 3.25
CA MET A 542 -15.02 -18.82 2.70
C MET A 542 -16.07 -19.10 1.62
N VAL A 543 -15.70 -19.95 0.65
CA VAL A 543 -16.60 -20.39 -0.45
C VAL A 543 -17.70 -21.33 0.07
N ASP A 544 -17.35 -22.30 0.92
CA ASP A 544 -18.28 -23.28 1.51
C ASP A 544 -17.98 -23.47 3.01
N PRO A 545 -18.32 -22.48 3.85
CA PRO A 545 -18.01 -22.60 5.27
C PRO A 545 -18.77 -23.73 5.96
N GLU A 546 -20.03 -23.97 5.61
CA GLU A 546 -20.83 -25.04 6.23
C GLU A 546 -20.26 -26.42 5.86
N GLY A 547 -19.88 -26.66 4.60
CA GLY A 547 -19.24 -27.89 4.17
C GLY A 547 -17.88 -28.10 4.81
N PHE A 548 -17.10 -27.03 5.00
CA PHE A 548 -15.80 -27.09 5.67
C PHE A 548 -15.96 -27.50 7.15
N PHE A 549 -16.79 -26.79 7.92
CA PHE A 549 -16.95 -27.05 9.34
C PHE A 549 -17.82 -28.27 9.68
N ALA A 550 -18.54 -28.86 8.71
CA ALA A 550 -19.28 -30.09 8.85
C ALA A 550 -18.50 -31.34 8.39
N ALA A 551 -17.26 -31.19 7.91
CA ALA A 551 -16.44 -32.28 7.41
C ALA A 551 -16.24 -33.42 8.45
N SER A 552 -16.05 -34.64 7.96
CA SER A 552 -15.72 -35.81 8.81
C SER A 552 -14.26 -35.86 9.24
N GLY A 553 -13.42 -35.12 8.55
CA GLY A 553 -11.99 -34.96 8.77
C GLY A 553 -11.37 -33.98 7.76
N TYR A 554 -10.07 -33.86 7.80
CA TYR A 554 -9.32 -32.98 6.93
C TYR A 554 -8.05 -33.65 6.38
N GLU A 555 -7.85 -33.56 5.08
CA GLU A 555 -6.54 -33.79 4.47
C GLU A 555 -5.68 -32.55 4.69
N VAL A 556 -4.52 -32.74 5.30
CA VAL A 556 -3.54 -31.69 5.58
C VAL A 556 -2.30 -31.94 4.72
N THR A 557 -1.93 -30.97 3.90
CA THR A 557 -0.74 -31.03 3.06
C THR A 557 0.25 -29.97 3.51
N ASP A 558 1.47 -30.37 3.86
CA ASP A 558 2.59 -29.44 4.05
C ASP A 558 3.05 -28.91 2.69
N LEU A 559 3.01 -27.60 2.48
CA LEU A 559 3.30 -26.96 1.19
C LEU A 559 4.79 -26.82 0.90
N TRP A 560 5.66 -27.12 1.88
CA TRP A 560 7.10 -27.17 1.65
C TRP A 560 7.59 -28.54 1.24
N THR A 561 7.05 -29.59 1.86
CA THR A 561 7.50 -30.97 1.66
C THR A 561 6.58 -31.75 0.72
N GLY A 562 5.34 -31.33 0.56
CA GLY A 562 4.28 -32.08 -0.13
C GLY A 562 3.75 -33.27 0.67
N GLU A 563 4.20 -33.46 1.93
CA GLU A 563 3.72 -34.52 2.79
C GLU A 563 2.25 -34.32 3.15
N LYS A 564 1.50 -35.43 3.14
CA LYS A 564 0.08 -35.45 3.45
C LYS A 564 -0.20 -36.24 4.73
N SER A 565 -1.13 -35.72 5.50
CA SER A 565 -1.68 -36.38 6.68
C SER A 565 -3.19 -36.17 6.78
N GLU A 566 -3.85 -36.90 7.63
CA GLU A 566 -5.28 -36.74 7.90
C GLU A 566 -5.50 -36.37 9.36
N VAL A 567 -6.39 -35.42 9.59
CA VAL A 567 -6.89 -35.02 10.90
C VAL A 567 -8.37 -35.39 10.97
N GLN A 568 -8.73 -36.32 11.88
CA GLN A 568 -10.12 -36.70 12.10
C GLN A 568 -10.87 -35.56 12.83
N ALA A 569 -12.09 -35.29 12.40
CA ALA A 569 -12.92 -34.33 13.12
C ALA A 569 -13.30 -34.86 14.49
N GLU A 570 -13.29 -33.99 15.51
CA GLU A 570 -13.74 -34.37 16.84
C GLU A 570 -15.25 -34.72 16.85
N THR A 571 -15.61 -35.85 17.44
CA THR A 571 -16.98 -36.36 17.41
C THR A 571 -17.94 -35.53 18.24
N ASP A 572 -17.48 -35.00 19.36
CA ASP A 572 -18.32 -34.25 20.33
C ASP A 572 -18.41 -32.76 19.97
N SER A 573 -17.41 -32.24 19.28
CA SER A 573 -17.40 -30.85 18.78
C SER A 573 -16.48 -30.75 17.58
N ARG A 574 -17.02 -30.77 16.37
CA ARG A 574 -16.25 -30.59 15.13
C ARG A 574 -15.47 -29.26 15.10
N ARG A 575 -15.94 -28.25 15.83
CA ARG A 575 -15.27 -26.96 16.04
C ARG A 575 -14.04 -27.07 16.94
N GLY A 576 -13.93 -28.12 17.75
CA GLY A 576 -12.75 -28.44 18.57
C GLY A 576 -11.61 -29.05 17.78
N THR A 577 -11.85 -29.52 16.53
CA THR A 577 -10.80 -30.05 15.67
C THR A 577 -9.69 -29.02 15.50
N SER A 578 -8.46 -29.43 15.76
CA SER A 578 -7.33 -28.52 15.88
C SER A 578 -6.15 -28.87 14.99
N PHE A 579 -5.35 -27.85 14.68
CA PHE A 579 -4.13 -27.91 13.88
C PHE A 579 -2.98 -27.33 14.68
N SER A 580 -1.84 -28.03 14.69
CA SER A 580 -0.66 -27.64 15.47
C SER A 580 0.56 -27.46 14.58
N SER A 581 1.39 -26.47 14.91
CA SER A 581 2.67 -26.26 14.22
C SER A 581 3.74 -27.28 14.63
N GLY A 582 3.60 -27.92 15.79
CA GLY A 582 4.76 -28.57 16.42
C GLY A 582 5.88 -27.56 16.74
N ALA A 583 7.09 -28.04 16.92
CA ALA A 583 8.26 -27.18 17.13
C ALA A 583 8.60 -26.38 15.85
N LEU A 584 8.96 -25.11 16.01
CA LEU A 584 9.36 -24.22 14.92
C LEU A 584 10.79 -23.73 15.13
N LYS A 585 11.60 -23.77 14.07
CA LYS A 585 12.94 -23.18 14.09
C LYS A 585 12.88 -21.67 14.17
N ALA A 586 13.98 -21.06 14.57
CA ALA A 586 14.17 -19.60 14.50
C ALA A 586 13.85 -19.09 13.09
N CYS A 587 13.02 -18.07 12.99
CA CYS A 587 12.53 -17.50 11.73
C CYS A 587 11.83 -18.53 10.80
N GLY A 588 11.40 -19.66 11.33
CA GLY A 588 10.81 -20.76 10.56
C GLY A 588 9.29 -20.67 10.44
N ASN A 589 8.74 -21.45 9.52
CA ASN A 589 7.30 -21.56 9.35
C ASN A 589 6.88 -23.02 9.07
N LEU A 590 5.61 -23.29 9.35
CA LEU A 590 4.86 -24.40 8.80
C LEU A 590 3.68 -23.81 8.03
N THR A 591 3.65 -24.02 6.72
CA THR A 591 2.53 -23.59 5.88
C THR A 591 1.84 -24.82 5.31
N ILE A 592 0.56 -24.99 5.65
CA ILE A 592 -0.24 -26.16 5.29
C ILE A 592 -1.51 -25.76 4.55
N LYS A 593 -1.96 -26.63 3.67
CA LYS A 593 -3.29 -26.59 3.07
C LYS A 593 -4.20 -27.60 3.77
N VAL A 594 -5.36 -27.17 4.21
CA VAL A 594 -6.35 -27.95 4.94
C VAL A 594 -7.59 -28.09 4.06
N LYS A 595 -7.84 -29.30 3.59
CA LYS A 595 -8.96 -29.63 2.71
C LYS A 595 -9.98 -30.51 3.43
N PRO A 596 -11.28 -30.16 3.43
CA PRO A 596 -12.30 -30.96 4.11
C PRO A 596 -12.50 -32.33 3.41
N ILE A 597 -12.61 -33.40 4.19
CA ILE A 597 -13.00 -34.74 3.75
C ILE A 597 -14.52 -34.84 3.95
N ARG A 598 -15.22 -35.02 2.83
CA ARG A 598 -16.70 -35.12 2.81
C ARG A 598 -17.21 -36.50 3.11
#